data_1bdf9afe0b8cbe88456845e5659f61b4
#
_entry.id   1bdf9afe0b8cbe88456845e5659f61b4
#
_cell.length_a   1.000
_cell.length_b   1.000
_cell.length_c   1.000
_cell.angle_alpha   90.00
_cell.angle_beta   90.00
_cell.angle_gamma   90.00
#
_symmetry.space_group_name_H-M   'P 1'
#
loop_
_entity.id
_entity.type
_entity.pdbx_description
1 polymer ?
#
loop_
_entity_poly.entity_id
_entity_poly.type
_entity_poly.pdbx_seq_one_letter_code
_entity_poly.pdbx_strand_id
1 'polypeptide(L)'
;MGNLISFMKKVADGLRESGNYGTAHIYRSSMSAVVAFNESGNLPFRKVTPEFLKSFEAYLRGRNCSWNTVSTYMRTLRAVYNRAVDRRIAPYVPHHFRYVYTGTRADKKRALEKEDMERLMKDIPKQLHSGNRELQRARGFFILMFLLRGMPFVDLAYLKKHD
;
A
#
# COMPACT_ATOMS: atom_id res chain seq x y z
N MET A 1 -27.09 11.87 7.39
CA MET A 1 -26.04 11.96 6.36
C MET A 1 -24.73 11.45 6.92
N GLY A 2 -24.04 10.60 6.14
CA GLY A 2 -22.86 9.91 6.64
C GLY A 2 -21.62 10.81 6.73
N ASN A 3 -20.73 10.46 7.67
CA ASN A 3 -19.42 11.06 7.86
C ASN A 3 -18.36 10.12 7.26
N LEU A 4 -17.49 10.64 6.37
CA LEU A 4 -16.44 9.86 5.71
C LEU A 4 -15.50 9.20 6.73
N ILE A 5 -15.02 9.97 7.74
CA ILE A 5 -14.02 9.47 8.70
C ILE A 5 -14.58 8.33 9.53
N SER A 6 -15.80 8.50 10.07
CA SER A 6 -16.49 7.43 10.81
C SER A 6 -16.73 6.19 9.95
N PHE A 7 -17.07 6.37 8.67
CA PHE A 7 -17.27 5.28 7.74
C PHE A 7 -15.95 4.58 7.37
N MET A 8 -14.86 5.33 7.17
CA MET A 8 -13.52 4.77 6.96
C MET A 8 -13.07 3.91 8.15
N LYS A 9 -13.30 4.41 9.38
CA LYS A 9 -13.01 3.66 10.60
C LYS A 9 -13.76 2.33 10.62
N LYS A 10 -15.08 2.35 10.38
CA LYS A 10 -15.91 1.14 10.35
C LYS A 10 -15.41 0.13 9.29
N VAL A 11 -15.02 0.60 8.10
CA VAL A 11 -14.49 -0.26 7.04
C VAL A 11 -13.14 -0.85 7.46
N ALA A 12 -12.24 -0.06 8.05
CA ALA A 12 -10.93 -0.52 8.51
C ALA A 12 -11.06 -1.55 9.65
N ASP A 13 -12.00 -1.35 10.56
CA ASP A 13 -12.26 -2.28 11.67
C ASP A 13 -12.80 -3.61 11.15
N GLY A 14 -13.76 -3.60 10.22
CA GLY A 14 -14.26 -4.83 9.58
C GLY A 14 -13.20 -5.58 8.75
N LEU A 15 -12.28 -4.86 8.10
CA LEU A 15 -11.14 -5.47 7.43
C LEU A 15 -10.19 -6.16 8.42
N ARG A 16 -9.99 -5.58 9.59
CA ARG A 16 -9.17 -6.18 10.65
C ARG A 16 -9.83 -7.42 11.23
N GLU A 17 -11.11 -7.37 11.51
CA GLU A 17 -11.90 -8.51 12.01
C GLU A 17 -11.88 -9.69 11.03
N SER A 18 -11.87 -9.42 9.73
CA SER A 18 -11.75 -10.44 8.67
C SER A 18 -10.31 -10.90 8.40
N GLY A 19 -9.32 -10.52 9.24
CA GLY A 19 -7.93 -10.93 9.09
C GLY A 19 -7.12 -10.15 8.06
N ASN A 20 -7.71 -9.16 7.38
CA ASN A 20 -7.04 -8.35 6.33
C ASN A 20 -6.22 -7.21 6.94
N TYR A 21 -5.27 -7.53 7.84
CA TYR A 21 -4.51 -6.55 8.64
C TYR A 21 -3.74 -5.54 7.81
N GLY A 22 -3.07 -5.96 6.72
CA GLY A 22 -2.32 -5.07 5.83
C GLY A 22 -3.22 -4.02 5.18
N THR A 23 -4.37 -4.45 4.65
CA THR A 23 -5.35 -3.53 4.05
C THR A 23 -5.97 -2.60 5.10
N ALA A 24 -6.32 -3.13 6.28
CA ALA A 24 -6.84 -2.33 7.40
C ALA A 24 -5.85 -1.24 7.82
N HIS A 25 -4.54 -1.54 7.85
CA HIS A 25 -3.49 -0.57 8.15
C HIS A 25 -3.46 0.57 7.11
N ILE A 26 -3.54 0.25 5.82
CA ILE A 26 -3.59 1.26 4.73
C ILE A 26 -4.81 2.17 4.90
N TYR A 27 -5.98 1.61 5.20
CA TYR A 27 -7.20 2.39 5.41
C TYR A 27 -7.08 3.33 6.61
N ARG A 28 -6.50 2.87 7.71
CA ARG A 28 -6.23 3.70 8.90
C ARG A 28 -5.23 4.80 8.61
N SER A 29 -4.13 4.52 7.92
CA SER A 29 -3.14 5.53 7.53
C SER A 29 -3.74 6.59 6.63
N SER A 30 -4.55 6.18 5.63
CA SER A 30 -5.27 7.11 4.76
C SER A 30 -6.26 7.98 5.54
N MET A 31 -7.00 7.39 6.49
CA MET A 31 -7.93 8.11 7.36
C MET A 31 -7.19 9.15 8.22
N SER A 32 -6.08 8.77 8.84
CA SER A 32 -5.28 9.69 9.66
C SER A 32 -4.77 10.88 8.85
N ALA A 33 -4.36 10.66 7.59
CA ALA A 33 -3.95 11.74 6.69
C ALA A 33 -5.11 12.69 6.35
N VAL A 34 -6.33 12.16 6.13
CA VAL A 34 -7.54 12.98 5.91
C VAL A 34 -7.90 13.78 7.13
N VAL A 35 -7.84 13.19 8.32
CA VAL A 35 -8.10 13.90 9.60
C VAL A 35 -7.11 15.04 9.80
N ALA A 36 -5.82 14.80 9.55
CA ALA A 36 -4.78 15.80 9.65
C ALA A 36 -4.97 16.95 8.64
N PHE A 37 -5.44 16.68 7.44
CA PHE A 37 -5.73 17.69 6.42
C PHE A 37 -6.99 18.52 6.75
N ASN A 38 -8.04 17.85 7.22
CA ASN A 38 -9.32 18.48 7.50
C ASN A 38 -9.37 19.17 8.88
N GLU A 39 -8.32 18.98 9.71
CA GLU A 39 -8.22 19.48 11.08
C GLU A 39 -9.44 19.15 11.98
N SER A 40 -10.27 18.22 11.54
CA SER A 40 -11.51 17.84 12.22
C SER A 40 -11.78 16.36 12.02
N GLY A 41 -12.28 15.71 13.07
CA GLY A 41 -12.81 14.34 13.01
C GLY A 41 -14.16 14.24 12.27
N ASN A 42 -14.70 15.34 11.76
CA ASN A 42 -16.00 15.40 11.09
C ASN A 42 -15.88 15.88 9.64
N LEU A 43 -16.01 14.95 8.69
CA LEU A 43 -16.02 15.25 7.26
C LEU A 43 -17.26 14.61 6.60
N PRO A 44 -18.35 15.36 6.43
CA PRO A 44 -19.54 14.86 5.70
C PRO A 44 -19.20 14.51 4.25
N PHE A 45 -19.78 13.43 3.69
CA PHE A 45 -19.53 13.02 2.31
C PHE A 45 -19.78 14.13 1.28
N ARG A 46 -20.70 15.04 1.53
CA ARG A 46 -20.97 16.20 0.64
C ARG A 46 -19.79 17.18 0.53
N LYS A 47 -18.92 17.24 1.53
CA LYS A 47 -17.71 18.08 1.50
C LYS A 47 -16.53 17.40 0.78
N VAL A 48 -16.62 16.13 0.47
CA VAL A 48 -15.62 15.42 -0.32
C VAL A 48 -15.89 15.71 -1.80
N THR A 49 -15.56 16.91 -2.25
CA THR A 49 -15.71 17.35 -3.64
C THR A 49 -14.44 17.08 -4.46
N PRO A 50 -14.47 17.18 -5.79
CA PRO A 50 -13.26 17.11 -6.62
C PRO A 50 -12.20 18.13 -6.19
N GLU A 51 -12.62 19.34 -5.77
CA GLU A 51 -11.73 20.40 -5.29
C GLU A 51 -11.09 19.99 -3.95
N PHE A 52 -11.87 19.43 -3.01
CA PHE A 52 -11.34 18.88 -1.77
C PHE A 52 -10.29 17.81 -2.05
N LEU A 53 -10.56 16.88 -2.96
CA LEU A 53 -9.63 15.81 -3.33
C LEU A 53 -8.35 16.37 -3.94
N LYS A 54 -8.44 17.40 -4.78
CA LYS A 54 -7.28 18.06 -5.37
C LYS A 54 -6.45 18.81 -4.34
N SER A 55 -7.09 19.51 -3.41
CA SER A 55 -6.42 20.18 -2.29
C SER A 55 -5.74 19.19 -1.35
N PHE A 56 -6.38 18.03 -1.10
CA PHE A 56 -5.77 16.96 -0.32
C PHE A 56 -4.56 16.33 -1.03
N GLU A 57 -4.61 16.17 -2.36
CA GLU A 57 -3.44 15.75 -3.15
C GLU A 57 -2.28 16.74 -2.99
N ALA A 58 -2.54 18.02 -3.12
CA ALA A 58 -1.54 19.07 -2.96
C ALA A 58 -0.95 19.09 -1.53
N TYR A 59 -1.78 18.94 -0.51
CA TYR A 59 -1.36 18.81 0.88
C TYR A 59 -0.40 17.62 1.09
N LEU A 60 -0.74 16.43 0.56
CA LEU A 60 0.12 15.25 0.66
C LEU A 60 1.46 15.48 -0.04
N ARG A 61 1.47 16.14 -1.19
CA ARG A 61 2.70 16.50 -1.91
C ARG A 61 3.53 17.52 -1.14
N GLY A 62 2.92 18.52 -0.52
CA GLY A 62 3.57 19.48 0.36
C GLY A 62 4.24 18.82 1.58
N ARG A 63 3.73 17.68 2.02
CA ARG A 63 4.35 16.83 3.06
C ARG A 63 5.38 15.83 2.53
N ASN A 64 5.88 16.01 1.32
CA ASN A 64 6.86 15.14 0.67
C ASN A 64 6.41 13.67 0.49
N CYS A 65 5.10 13.39 0.49
CA CYS A 65 4.61 12.05 0.16
C CYS A 65 4.98 11.69 -1.29
N SER A 66 5.45 10.45 -1.50
CA SER A 66 5.69 9.94 -2.85
C SER A 66 4.39 9.87 -3.66
N TRP A 67 4.48 9.90 -4.99
CA TRP A 67 3.31 9.73 -5.86
C TRP A 67 2.59 8.40 -5.61
N ASN A 68 3.32 7.34 -5.27
CA ASN A 68 2.71 6.06 -4.93
C ASN A 68 1.93 6.11 -3.61
N THR A 69 2.41 6.87 -2.61
CA THR A 69 1.67 7.11 -1.37
C THR A 69 0.40 7.92 -1.63
N VAL A 70 0.50 9.00 -2.42
CA VAL A 70 -0.65 9.82 -2.83
C VAL A 70 -1.70 8.93 -3.54
N SER A 71 -1.26 8.15 -4.53
CA SER A 71 -2.13 7.22 -5.25
C SER A 71 -2.81 6.22 -4.31
N THR A 72 -2.07 5.63 -3.37
CA THR A 72 -2.62 4.68 -2.40
C THR A 72 -3.74 5.32 -1.59
N TYR A 73 -3.54 6.53 -1.09
CA TYR A 73 -4.56 7.24 -0.31
C TYR A 73 -5.77 7.64 -1.15
N MET A 74 -5.55 8.13 -2.39
CA MET A 74 -6.65 8.46 -3.29
C MET A 74 -7.48 7.23 -3.71
N ARG A 75 -6.81 6.10 -3.98
CA ARG A 75 -7.49 4.83 -4.29
C ARG A 75 -8.28 4.31 -3.10
N THR A 76 -7.74 4.44 -1.88
CA THR A 76 -8.44 4.07 -0.65
C THR A 76 -9.68 4.94 -0.45
N LEU A 77 -9.57 6.26 -0.61
CA LEU A 77 -10.71 7.18 -0.53
C LEU A 77 -11.78 6.85 -1.58
N ARG A 78 -11.36 6.57 -2.82
CA ARG A 78 -12.30 6.16 -3.89
C ARG A 78 -13.04 4.87 -3.52
N ALA A 79 -12.33 3.88 -3.00
CA ALA A 79 -12.95 2.62 -2.59
C ALA A 79 -13.97 2.81 -1.44
N VAL A 80 -13.64 3.65 -0.46
CA VAL A 80 -14.54 4.00 0.64
C VAL A 80 -15.75 4.77 0.13
N TYR A 81 -15.53 5.78 -0.72
CA TYR A 81 -16.58 6.60 -1.28
C TYR A 81 -17.59 5.76 -2.08
N ASN A 82 -17.10 4.90 -2.97
CA ASN A 82 -17.94 4.01 -3.77
C ASN A 82 -18.76 3.07 -2.87
N ARG A 83 -18.14 2.46 -1.85
CA ARG A 83 -18.88 1.65 -0.85
C ARG A 83 -19.96 2.44 -0.13
N ALA A 84 -19.75 3.71 0.13
CA ALA A 84 -20.74 4.58 0.76
C ALA A 84 -21.87 4.93 -0.22
N VAL A 85 -21.58 5.12 -1.51
CA VAL A 85 -22.58 5.30 -2.57
C VAL A 85 -23.44 4.05 -2.73
N ASP A 86 -22.82 2.86 -2.80
CA ASP A 86 -23.53 1.58 -2.91
C ASP A 86 -24.51 1.35 -1.73
N ARG A 87 -24.14 1.85 -0.56
CA ARG A 87 -24.98 1.81 0.66
C ARG A 87 -25.95 2.98 0.80
N ARG A 88 -26.03 3.86 -0.20
CA ARG A 88 -26.87 5.07 -0.20
C ARG A 88 -26.57 6.04 0.96
N ILE A 89 -25.34 6.02 1.47
CA ILE A 89 -24.84 6.92 2.53
C ILE A 89 -24.24 8.20 1.93
N ALA A 90 -23.63 8.09 0.75
CA ALA A 90 -23.02 9.18 -0.01
C ALA A 90 -23.75 9.40 -1.34
N PRO A 91 -23.79 10.63 -1.87
CA PRO A 91 -24.33 10.90 -3.19
C PRO A 91 -23.41 10.32 -4.29
N TYR A 92 -23.98 9.85 -5.37
CA TYR A 92 -23.22 9.51 -6.56
C TYR A 92 -22.81 10.78 -7.29
N VAL A 93 -21.50 10.90 -7.58
CA VAL A 93 -20.92 12.00 -8.36
C VAL A 93 -20.14 11.42 -9.53
N PRO A 94 -20.54 11.69 -10.80
CA PRO A 94 -19.82 11.20 -11.97
C PRO A 94 -18.37 11.71 -11.96
N HIS A 95 -17.43 10.83 -12.31
CA HIS A 95 -16.02 11.18 -12.46
C HIS A 95 -15.35 11.83 -11.24
N HIS A 96 -15.86 11.58 -10.04
CA HIS A 96 -15.49 12.22 -8.78
C HIS A 96 -13.97 12.25 -8.52
N PHE A 97 -13.23 11.18 -8.87
CA PHE A 97 -11.79 11.04 -8.69
C PHE A 97 -10.97 11.23 -9.99
N ARG A 98 -11.56 11.82 -11.04
CA ARG A 98 -10.91 11.93 -12.35
C ARG A 98 -9.64 12.77 -12.33
N TYR A 99 -9.60 13.82 -11.52
CA TYR A 99 -8.56 14.85 -11.56
C TYR A 99 -7.46 14.64 -10.50
N VAL A 100 -7.48 13.54 -9.75
CA VAL A 100 -6.46 13.19 -8.78
C VAL A 100 -5.64 12.00 -9.22
N TYR A 101 -4.40 11.94 -8.75
CA TYR A 101 -3.49 10.87 -9.14
C TYR A 101 -3.84 9.54 -8.46
N THR A 102 -4.17 8.56 -9.26
CA THR A 102 -4.48 7.18 -8.83
C THR A 102 -3.64 6.11 -9.54
N GLY A 103 -2.61 6.53 -10.29
CA GLY A 103 -1.69 5.66 -11.02
C GLY A 103 -0.61 5.05 -10.15
N THR A 104 0.28 4.29 -10.77
CA THR A 104 1.52 3.79 -10.15
C THR A 104 2.71 4.29 -10.94
N ARG A 105 3.78 4.69 -10.23
CA ARG A 105 5.07 5.05 -10.83
C ARG A 105 6.12 4.05 -10.39
N ALA A 106 6.82 3.47 -11.33
CA ALA A 106 8.04 2.70 -11.09
C ALA A 106 9.22 3.66 -11.11
N ASP A 107 9.44 4.38 -10.00
CA ASP A 107 10.52 5.38 -9.92
C ASP A 107 11.92 4.77 -9.97
N LYS A 108 12.05 3.48 -9.64
CA LYS A 108 13.32 2.73 -9.71
C LYS A 108 13.05 1.30 -10.16
N LYS A 109 13.74 0.87 -11.22
CA LYS A 109 13.84 -0.55 -11.53
C LYS A 109 14.65 -1.23 -10.42
N ARG A 110 14.08 -2.27 -9.80
CA ARG A 110 14.74 -3.08 -8.78
C ARG A 110 15.14 -4.47 -9.30
N ALA A 111 14.97 -4.68 -10.61
CA ALA A 111 15.46 -5.89 -11.26
C ALA A 111 16.99 -5.90 -11.18
N LEU A 112 17.54 -7.04 -10.80
CA LEU A 112 18.98 -7.29 -10.86
C LEU A 112 19.38 -7.59 -12.31
N GLU A 113 20.53 -7.08 -12.72
CA GLU A 113 21.13 -7.46 -14.00
C GLU A 113 21.67 -8.91 -13.92
N LYS A 114 21.92 -9.50 -15.08
CA LYS A 114 22.36 -10.90 -15.16
C LYS A 114 23.66 -11.14 -14.37
N GLU A 115 24.59 -10.22 -14.46
CA GLU A 115 25.91 -10.28 -13.79
C GLU A 115 25.75 -10.28 -12.26
N ASP A 116 24.79 -9.52 -11.73
CA ASP A 116 24.51 -9.48 -10.29
C ASP A 116 23.88 -10.78 -9.82
N MET A 117 23.00 -11.38 -10.64
CA MET A 117 22.42 -12.69 -10.36
C MET A 117 23.50 -13.79 -10.37
N GLU A 118 24.40 -13.77 -11.35
CA GLU A 118 25.51 -14.72 -11.41
C GLU A 118 26.44 -14.60 -10.18
N ARG A 119 26.73 -13.38 -9.72
CA ARG A 119 27.48 -13.14 -8.47
C ARG A 119 26.77 -13.68 -7.24
N LEU A 120 25.45 -13.50 -7.16
CA LEU A 120 24.66 -14.04 -6.07
C LEU A 120 24.59 -15.56 -6.07
N MET A 121 24.63 -16.20 -7.25
CA MET A 121 24.58 -17.64 -7.40
C MET A 121 25.93 -18.32 -7.18
N LYS A 122 27.06 -17.63 -7.41
CA LYS A 122 28.40 -18.20 -7.20
C LYS A 122 28.63 -18.46 -5.71
N ASP A 123 29.30 -19.59 -5.40
CA ASP A 123 29.70 -19.90 -4.03
C ASP A 123 30.62 -18.82 -3.48
N ILE A 124 30.32 -18.34 -2.28
CA ILE A 124 31.21 -17.43 -1.56
C ILE A 124 32.41 -18.25 -1.11
N PRO A 125 33.66 -17.79 -1.39
CA PRO A 125 34.86 -18.45 -0.86
C PRO A 125 34.76 -18.62 0.66
N LYS A 126 35.19 -19.78 1.19
CA LYS A 126 35.11 -20.13 2.63
C LYS A 126 35.71 -19.06 3.55
N GLN A 127 36.66 -18.28 3.07
CA GLN A 127 37.32 -17.18 3.79
C GLN A 127 36.39 -15.96 4.06
N LEU A 128 35.31 -15.79 3.30
CA LEU A 128 34.26 -14.77 3.52
C LEU A 128 33.10 -15.30 4.36
N HIS A 129 33.14 -16.55 4.82
CA HIS A 129 32.09 -17.15 5.65
C HIS A 129 32.05 -16.57 7.08
N SER A 130 33.05 -15.80 7.53
CA SER A 130 33.03 -15.08 8.80
C SER A 130 32.12 -13.84 8.79
N GLY A 131 31.51 -13.50 7.67
CA GLY A 131 30.56 -12.42 7.51
C GLY A 131 29.16 -12.76 8.03
N ASN A 132 28.41 -11.75 8.35
CA ASN A 132 27.10 -11.69 8.95
C ASN A 132 26.17 -12.87 8.52
N ARG A 133 25.84 -13.75 9.48
CA ARG A 133 25.01 -14.94 9.30
C ARG A 133 23.61 -14.61 8.72
N GLU A 134 23.12 -13.42 9.01
CA GLU A 134 21.83 -12.93 8.50
C GLU A 134 21.89 -12.62 7.01
N LEU A 135 23.01 -12.08 6.54
CA LEU A 135 23.24 -11.82 5.11
C LEU A 135 23.29 -13.11 4.30
N GLN A 136 23.93 -14.15 4.84
CA GLN A 136 23.96 -15.48 4.19
C GLN A 136 22.58 -16.10 4.11
N ARG A 137 21.77 -15.99 5.18
CA ARG A 137 20.37 -16.44 5.17
C ARG A 137 19.54 -15.66 4.17
N ALA A 138 19.65 -14.32 4.15
CA ALA A 138 18.93 -13.48 3.19
C ALA A 138 19.28 -13.84 1.74
N ARG A 139 20.56 -14.08 1.44
CA ARG A 139 21.01 -14.57 0.14
C ARG A 139 20.37 -15.93 -0.20
N GLY A 140 20.42 -16.88 0.73
CA GLY A 140 19.82 -18.21 0.54
C GLY A 140 18.33 -18.12 0.22
N PHE A 141 17.58 -17.36 0.97
CA PHE A 141 16.16 -17.11 0.70
C PHE A 141 15.93 -16.46 -0.66
N PHE A 142 16.75 -15.47 -1.02
CA PHE A 142 16.64 -14.79 -2.31
C PHE A 142 16.86 -15.77 -3.48
N ILE A 143 17.91 -16.59 -3.43
CA ILE A 143 18.21 -17.59 -4.43
C ILE A 143 17.08 -18.63 -4.51
N LEU A 144 16.56 -19.10 -3.37
CA LEU A 144 15.47 -20.06 -3.31
C LEU A 144 14.20 -19.48 -3.93
N MET A 145 13.82 -18.26 -3.59
CA MET A 145 12.67 -17.56 -4.21
C MET A 145 12.84 -17.44 -5.72
N PHE A 146 14.05 -17.13 -6.19
CA PHE A 146 14.35 -17.07 -7.63
C PHE A 146 14.20 -18.42 -8.32
N LEU A 147 14.75 -19.50 -7.76
CA LEU A 147 14.64 -20.87 -8.29
C LEU A 147 13.19 -21.36 -8.29
N LEU A 148 12.39 -20.92 -7.33
CA LEU A 148 10.94 -21.16 -7.26
C LEU A 148 10.13 -20.18 -8.14
N ARG A 149 10.74 -19.65 -9.21
CA ARG A 149 10.10 -18.78 -10.22
C ARG A 149 9.51 -17.47 -9.64
N GLY A 150 10.17 -16.90 -8.66
CA GLY A 150 9.77 -15.63 -8.06
C GLY A 150 8.70 -15.78 -6.97
N MET A 151 8.67 -16.92 -6.28
CA MET A 151 7.79 -17.13 -5.13
C MET A 151 7.98 -16.02 -4.11
N PRO A 152 6.89 -15.34 -3.65
CA PRO A 152 6.98 -14.32 -2.60
C PRO A 152 7.54 -14.91 -1.30
N PHE A 153 8.28 -14.11 -0.53
CA PHE A 153 8.84 -14.56 0.75
C PHE A 153 7.76 -15.04 1.75
N VAL A 154 6.59 -14.43 1.72
CA VAL A 154 5.46 -14.86 2.58
C VAL A 154 5.03 -16.29 2.23
N ASP A 155 4.90 -16.62 0.95
CA ASP A 155 4.50 -17.95 0.51
C ASP A 155 5.59 -18.97 0.83
N LEU A 156 6.88 -18.59 0.64
CA LEU A 156 8.02 -19.42 1.05
C LEU A 156 8.02 -19.70 2.57
N ALA A 157 7.68 -18.69 3.39
CA ALA A 157 7.64 -18.84 4.85
C ALA A 157 6.54 -19.79 5.33
N TYR A 158 5.48 -19.96 4.56
CA TYR A 158 4.38 -20.89 4.85
C TYR A 158 4.48 -22.22 4.09
N LEU A 159 5.49 -22.41 3.23
CA LEU A 159 5.70 -23.64 2.49
C LEU A 159 5.91 -24.82 3.46
N LYS A 160 5.16 -25.88 3.27
CA LYS A 160 5.26 -27.10 4.09
C LYS A 160 5.98 -28.19 3.30
N LYS A 161 6.57 -29.14 4.02
CA LYS A 161 7.30 -30.27 3.40
C LYS A 161 6.43 -31.17 2.50
N HIS A 162 5.11 -31.02 2.57
CA HIS A 162 4.15 -31.81 1.78
C HIS A 162 3.60 -31.06 0.57
N ASP A 163 3.95 -29.78 0.42
CA ASP A 163 3.59 -28.96 -0.74
C ASP A 163 4.65 -29.12 -1.83
#